data_170e1b2f1376a48da3e22e948f7050d4
#
_entry.id   170e1b2f1376a48da3e22e948f7050d4
#
_cell.length_a   1.000
_cell.length_b   1.000
_cell.length_c   1.000
_cell.angle_alpha   90.00
_cell.angle_beta   90.00
_cell.angle_gamma   90.00
#
_symmetry.space_group_name_H-M   'P 1'
#
loop_
_entity.id
_entity.type
_entity.pdbx_description
1 polymer ?
#
loop_
_entity_poly.entity_id
_entity_poly.type
_entity_poly.pdbx_seq_one_letter_code
_entity_poly.pdbx_strand_id
1 'polypeptide(L)'
;MQLITIIGNLTRDPEMFGDAGHESCNFTVAVNSQKRKANSALPEHKATYYKVRVWGELGKNCKKYLTKGRKVSVAGELDASIALDKDGKVIFDQKEMPVFNLNINSPLCVEFLNGNPAPAENGNTKPAESSAEDRNTAPAPMEVPPDGLPF
;
A
#
# COMPACT_ATOMS: atom_id res chain seq x y z
N MET A 1 22.01 9.76 10.18
CA MET A 1 20.56 9.60 9.95
C MET A 1 20.36 9.02 8.58
N GLN A 2 19.74 7.87 8.48
CA GLN A 2 19.40 7.23 7.20
C GLN A 2 17.92 7.42 6.95
N LEU A 3 17.56 8.31 6.03
CA LEU A 3 16.18 8.52 5.63
C LEU A 3 15.84 7.66 4.43
N ILE A 4 14.76 6.90 4.50
CA ILE A 4 14.25 6.07 3.43
C ILE A 4 12.79 6.43 3.13
N THR A 5 12.43 6.37 1.86
CA THR A 5 11.03 6.40 1.44
C THR A 5 10.72 5.10 0.73
N ILE A 6 9.69 4.39 1.18
CA ILE A 6 9.23 3.15 0.60
C ILE A 6 7.80 3.28 0.09
N ILE A 7 7.51 2.64 -1.02
CA ILE A 7 6.17 2.52 -1.57
C ILE A 7 5.86 1.04 -1.75
N GLY A 8 4.79 0.58 -1.14
CA GLY A 8 4.42 -0.82 -1.19
C GLY A 8 3.00 -1.07 -0.69
N ASN A 9 2.65 -2.33 -0.54
CA ASN A 9 1.33 -2.74 -0.11
C ASN A 9 1.38 -3.38 1.28
N LEU A 10 0.35 -3.16 2.10
CA LEU A 10 0.24 -3.82 3.39
C LEU A 10 0.06 -5.33 3.20
N THR A 11 0.79 -6.12 3.98
CA THR A 11 0.70 -7.58 3.97
C THR A 11 -0.46 -8.10 4.81
N ARG A 12 -0.87 -7.35 5.82
CA ARG A 12 -1.96 -7.63 6.75
C ARG A 12 -2.56 -6.34 7.30
N ASP A 13 -3.67 -6.45 7.99
CA ASP A 13 -4.30 -5.31 8.65
C ASP A 13 -3.39 -4.74 9.74
N PRO A 14 -3.38 -3.42 9.94
CA PRO A 14 -2.63 -2.79 11.02
C PRO A 14 -3.13 -3.25 12.39
N GLU A 15 -2.21 -3.43 13.33
CA GLU A 15 -2.51 -3.83 14.71
C GLU A 15 -2.09 -2.74 15.67
N MET A 16 -2.93 -2.46 16.68
CA MET A 16 -2.59 -1.53 17.75
C MET A 16 -1.97 -2.29 18.93
N PHE A 17 -0.91 -1.70 19.47
CA PHE A 17 -0.20 -2.20 20.65
C PHE A 17 0.06 -1.07 21.63
N GLY A 18 0.05 -1.38 22.91
CA GLY A 18 0.34 -0.44 23.99
C GLY A 18 -0.89 -0.08 24.82
N ASP A 19 -0.64 0.66 25.89
CA ASP A 19 -1.65 1.15 26.83
C ASP A 19 -2.11 2.55 26.46
N ALA A 20 -3.20 3.00 27.09
CA ALA A 20 -3.76 4.34 26.92
C ALA A 20 -2.71 5.44 27.07
N GLY A 21 -2.46 6.20 26.03
CA GLY A 21 -1.46 7.27 25.97
C GLY A 21 -0.12 6.89 25.33
N HIS A 22 0.17 5.60 25.17
CA HIS A 22 1.38 5.07 24.51
C HIS A 22 1.05 4.04 23.43
N GLU A 23 -0.02 4.27 22.70
CA GLU A 23 -0.47 3.37 21.64
C GLU A 23 0.40 3.51 20.40
N SER A 24 0.82 2.39 19.83
CA SER A 24 1.50 2.30 18.54
C SER A 24 0.72 1.41 17.57
N CYS A 25 0.66 1.84 16.32
CA CYS A 25 0.11 1.04 15.22
C CYS A 25 1.25 0.36 14.47
N ASN A 26 1.21 -0.96 14.39
CA ASN A 26 2.22 -1.76 13.71
C ASN A 26 1.64 -2.39 12.45
N PHE A 27 2.34 -2.26 11.34
CA PHE A 27 2.00 -2.92 10.09
C PHE A 27 3.26 -3.25 9.28
N THR A 28 3.11 -4.15 8.32
CA THR A 28 4.21 -4.58 7.45
C THR A 28 3.90 -4.20 6.01
N VAL A 29 4.85 -3.53 5.37
CA VAL A 29 4.77 -3.12 3.97
C VAL A 29 5.66 -4.01 3.12
N ALA A 30 5.08 -4.66 2.11
CA ALA A 30 5.80 -5.39 1.09
C ALA A 30 6.12 -4.47 -0.09
N VAL A 31 7.40 -4.31 -0.35
CA VAL A 31 7.93 -3.57 -1.50
C VAL A 31 8.38 -4.56 -2.54
N ASN A 32 7.71 -4.60 -3.68
CA ASN A 32 8.06 -5.48 -4.78
C ASN A 32 9.09 -4.80 -5.69
N SER A 33 10.24 -5.42 -5.83
CA SER A 33 11.25 -5.02 -6.81
C SER A 33 11.33 -6.03 -7.94
N GLN A 34 11.24 -5.56 -9.17
CA GLN A 34 11.50 -6.36 -10.35
C GLN A 34 12.97 -6.21 -10.74
N LYS A 35 13.74 -7.28 -10.60
CA LYS A 35 15.11 -7.32 -11.10
C LYS A 35 15.13 -8.11 -12.40
N ARG A 36 15.54 -7.46 -13.50
CA ARG A 36 15.87 -8.18 -14.73
C ARG A 36 17.26 -8.77 -14.59
N LYS A 37 17.35 -10.09 -14.65
CA LYS A 37 18.64 -10.75 -14.85
C LYS A 37 18.99 -10.68 -16.34
N ALA A 38 20.24 -10.37 -16.68
CA ALA A 38 20.72 -10.20 -18.05
C ALA A 38 20.43 -11.40 -18.97
N ASN A 39 20.27 -12.60 -18.41
CA ASN A 39 20.07 -13.85 -19.16
C ASN A 39 18.73 -14.55 -18.86
N SER A 40 17.73 -13.86 -18.28
CA SER A 40 16.43 -14.46 -17.98
C SER A 40 15.32 -13.73 -18.72
N ALA A 41 14.51 -14.49 -19.46
CA ALA A 41 13.34 -13.97 -20.18
C ALA A 41 12.23 -13.48 -19.24
N LEU A 42 12.24 -13.91 -17.97
CA LEU A 42 11.25 -13.54 -16.98
C LEU A 42 11.87 -12.69 -15.86
N PRO A 43 11.22 -11.58 -15.45
CA PRO A 43 11.68 -10.79 -14.33
C PRO A 43 11.57 -11.58 -13.03
N GLU A 44 12.62 -11.56 -12.21
CA GLU A 44 12.57 -12.11 -10.86
C GLU A 44 11.87 -11.10 -9.93
N HIS A 45 10.72 -11.50 -9.39
CA HIS A 45 10.00 -10.72 -8.40
C HIS A 45 10.57 -11.01 -7.02
N LYS A 46 11.19 -10.00 -6.42
CA LYS A 46 11.67 -10.08 -5.04
C LYS A 46 10.86 -9.09 -4.19
N ALA A 47 10.20 -9.61 -3.16
CA ALA A 47 9.54 -8.79 -2.16
C ALA A 47 10.49 -8.52 -0.98
N THR A 48 10.57 -7.27 -0.56
CA THR A 48 11.26 -6.86 0.67
C THR A 48 10.21 -6.36 1.66
N TYR A 49 10.29 -6.82 2.89
CA TYR A 49 9.31 -6.52 3.93
C TYR A 49 9.87 -5.53 4.93
N TYR A 50 9.14 -4.44 5.17
CA TYR A 50 9.47 -3.41 6.14
C TYR A 50 8.42 -3.41 7.23
N LYS A 51 8.86 -3.52 8.48
CA LYS A 51 8.00 -3.37 9.66
C LYS A 51 7.92 -1.90 10.01
N VAL A 52 6.73 -1.35 10.04
CA VAL A 52 6.48 0.06 10.34
C VAL A 52 5.76 0.17 11.66
N ARG A 53 6.25 1.03 12.55
CA ARG A 53 5.63 1.34 13.84
C ARG A 53 5.35 2.82 13.92
N VAL A 54 4.09 3.17 14.07
CA VAL A 54 3.60 4.55 14.07
C VAL A 54 2.95 4.86 15.40
N TRP A 55 3.35 5.96 16.01
CA TRP A 55 2.85 6.39 17.32
C TRP A 55 1.79 7.48 17.22
N GLY A 56 0.99 7.61 18.28
CA GLY A 56 0.05 8.71 18.46
C GLY A 56 -1.09 8.78 17.45
N GLU A 57 -1.53 9.98 17.13
CA GLU A 57 -2.68 10.22 16.23
C GLU A 57 -2.47 9.67 14.81
N LEU A 58 -1.23 9.74 14.28
CA LEU A 58 -0.91 9.15 13.00
C LEU A 58 -1.12 7.63 13.02
N GLY A 59 -0.76 6.96 14.13
CA GLY A 59 -1.01 5.53 14.34
C GLY A 59 -2.50 5.19 14.35
N LYS A 60 -3.32 5.97 15.04
CA LYS A 60 -4.78 5.80 15.07
C LYS A 60 -5.39 5.96 13.68
N ASN A 61 -4.93 6.95 12.92
CA ASN A 61 -5.36 7.16 11.54
C ASN A 61 -4.95 5.99 10.63
N CYS A 62 -3.73 5.46 10.79
CA CYS A 62 -3.30 4.27 10.07
C CYS A 62 -4.20 3.07 10.39
N LYS A 63 -4.53 2.84 11.65
CA LYS A 63 -5.46 1.76 12.04
C LYS A 63 -6.84 1.93 11.45
N LYS A 64 -7.34 3.17 11.40
CA LYS A 64 -8.69 3.47 10.92
C LYS A 64 -8.84 3.32 9.41
N TYR A 65 -7.83 3.72 8.65
CA TYR A 65 -7.94 3.84 7.18
C TYR A 65 -7.16 2.79 6.40
N LEU A 66 -6.20 2.11 7.01
CA LEU A 66 -5.41 1.09 6.34
C LEU A 66 -6.00 -0.30 6.53
N THR A 67 -5.94 -1.09 5.47
CA THR A 67 -6.34 -2.50 5.45
C THR A 67 -5.32 -3.29 4.64
N LYS A 68 -5.33 -4.62 4.78
CA LYS A 68 -4.51 -5.53 3.99
C LYS A 68 -4.61 -5.22 2.49
N GLY A 69 -3.48 -5.20 1.80
CA GLY A 69 -3.39 -4.93 0.36
C GLY A 69 -3.38 -3.45 -0.03
N ARG A 70 -3.61 -2.54 0.92
CA ARG A 70 -3.53 -1.09 0.67
C ARG A 70 -2.14 -0.68 0.25
N LYS A 71 -2.06 0.21 -0.72
CA LYS A 71 -0.82 0.84 -1.16
C LYS A 71 -0.54 2.08 -0.34
N VAL A 72 0.67 2.16 0.20
CA VAL A 72 1.12 3.28 1.04
C VAL A 72 2.50 3.73 0.65
N SER A 73 2.79 5.00 0.91
CA SER A 73 4.12 5.59 0.90
C SER A 73 4.51 5.89 2.35
N VAL A 74 5.64 5.41 2.78
CA VAL A 74 6.16 5.62 4.14
C VAL A 74 7.55 6.21 4.04
N ALA A 75 7.75 7.37 4.67
CA ALA A 75 9.05 8.03 4.79
C ALA A 75 9.47 8.06 6.25
N GLY A 76 10.67 7.61 6.55
CA GLY A 76 11.17 7.59 7.90
C GLY A 76 12.62 7.13 8.01
N GLU A 77 13.12 7.06 9.23
CA GLU A 77 14.45 6.53 9.51
C GLU A 77 14.43 5.00 9.47
N LEU A 78 15.38 4.43 8.70
CA LEU A 78 15.55 2.99 8.60
C LEU A 78 16.44 2.48 9.72
N ASP A 79 15.92 1.56 10.51
CA ASP A 79 16.68 0.73 11.44
C ASP A 79 16.78 -0.69 10.87
N ALA A 80 17.99 -1.09 10.51
CA ALA A 80 18.28 -2.40 9.95
C ALA A 80 19.12 -3.21 10.95
N SER A 81 18.58 -4.33 11.39
CA SER A 81 19.24 -5.26 12.31
C SER A 81 19.23 -6.68 11.76
N ILE A 82 20.22 -7.47 12.15
CA ILE A 82 20.28 -8.89 11.79
C ILE A 82 19.23 -9.63 12.61
N ALA A 83 18.46 -10.50 11.95
CA ALA A 83 17.50 -11.34 12.66
C ALA A 83 18.23 -12.42 13.45
N LEU A 84 17.96 -12.45 14.75
CA LEU A 84 18.49 -13.46 15.67
C LEU A 84 17.36 -14.39 16.13
N ASP A 85 17.72 -15.65 16.34
CA ASP A 85 16.84 -16.63 16.99
C ASP A 85 16.79 -16.41 18.50
N LYS A 86 15.95 -17.15 19.22
CA LYS A 86 15.79 -17.10 20.67
C LYS A 86 17.11 -17.38 21.42
N ASP A 87 18.02 -18.12 20.79
CA ASP A 87 19.35 -18.46 21.31
C ASP A 87 20.45 -17.44 20.91
N GLY A 88 20.08 -16.33 20.29
CA GLY A 88 21.01 -15.30 19.83
C GLY A 88 21.81 -15.66 18.59
N LYS A 89 21.43 -16.72 17.87
CA LYS A 89 22.07 -17.12 16.61
C LYS A 89 21.48 -16.38 15.43
N VAL A 90 22.32 -16.07 14.46
CA VAL A 90 21.89 -15.43 13.19
C VAL A 90 20.98 -16.38 12.41
N ILE A 91 19.82 -15.88 11.98
CA ILE A 91 18.91 -16.60 11.11
C ILE A 91 19.38 -16.44 9.65
N PHE A 92 19.54 -17.54 8.96
CA PHE A 92 19.92 -17.57 7.53
C PHE A 92 18.71 -17.96 6.67
N ASP A 93 18.66 -17.37 5.47
CA ASP A 93 17.70 -17.72 4.43
C ASP A 93 18.14 -19.03 3.73
N GLN A 94 17.26 -19.60 2.88
CA GLN A 94 17.53 -20.79 2.06
C GLN A 94 18.78 -20.66 1.15
N LYS A 95 19.26 -19.44 0.94
CA LYS A 95 20.47 -19.10 0.18
C LYS A 95 21.70 -18.85 1.07
N GLU A 96 21.68 -19.26 2.32
CA GLU A 96 22.74 -19.02 3.32
C GLU A 96 23.06 -17.51 3.53
N MET A 97 22.10 -16.63 3.25
CA MET A 97 22.25 -15.21 3.50
C MET A 97 21.58 -14.83 4.83
N PRO A 98 22.21 -13.96 5.65
CA PRO A 98 21.61 -13.51 6.90
C PRO A 98 20.30 -12.77 6.62
N VAL A 99 19.30 -13.07 7.41
CA VAL A 99 17.99 -12.37 7.34
C VAL A 99 18.10 -11.06 8.11
N PHE A 100 17.65 -9.98 7.50
CA PHE A 100 17.61 -8.65 8.12
C PHE A 100 16.19 -8.29 8.52
N ASN A 101 16.06 -7.73 9.71
CA ASN A 101 14.86 -7.02 10.15
C ASN A 101 14.99 -5.56 9.71
N LEU A 102 14.10 -5.11 8.84
CA LEU A 102 14.04 -3.74 8.37
C LEU A 102 12.86 -3.05 9.07
N ASN A 103 13.17 -2.13 9.96
CA ASN A 103 12.18 -1.44 10.77
C ASN A 103 12.17 0.05 10.44
N ILE A 104 11.00 0.66 10.39
CA ILE A 104 10.83 2.11 10.34
C ILE A 104 10.04 2.50 11.59
N ASN A 105 10.74 3.05 12.57
CA ASN A 105 10.16 3.50 13.81
C ASN A 105 9.86 4.99 13.71
N SER A 106 8.64 5.39 14.11
CA SER A 106 8.22 6.80 14.07
C SER A 106 8.41 7.45 12.70
N PRO A 107 7.73 6.96 11.65
CA PRO A 107 7.86 7.54 10.32
C PRO A 107 7.47 9.02 10.34
N LEU A 108 8.17 9.81 9.55
CA LEU A 108 7.90 11.24 9.38
C LEU A 108 6.60 11.48 8.63
N CYS A 109 6.28 10.61 7.68
CA CYS A 109 5.09 10.69 6.86
C CYS A 109 4.60 9.30 6.46
N VAL A 110 3.28 9.13 6.46
CA VAL A 110 2.59 7.97 5.91
C VAL A 110 1.48 8.48 5.00
N GLU A 111 1.58 8.21 3.71
CA GLU A 111 0.61 8.62 2.70
C GLU A 111 -0.19 7.42 2.20
N PHE A 112 -1.50 7.59 2.09
CA PHE A 112 -2.41 6.57 1.57
C PHE A 112 -2.60 6.77 0.06
N LEU A 113 -2.00 5.90 -0.77
CA LEU A 113 -1.91 6.12 -2.21
C LEU A 113 -3.14 5.65 -3.01
N ASN A 114 -3.97 4.79 -2.46
CA ASN A 114 -5.21 4.35 -3.11
C ASN A 114 -6.40 4.98 -2.39
N GLY A 115 -7.03 5.98 -2.96
CA GLY A 115 -8.24 6.69 -2.51
C GLY A 115 -8.73 6.38 -1.08
N ASN A 116 -9.41 7.27 -0.43
CA ASN A 116 -9.98 7.02 0.90
C ASN A 116 -11.06 5.94 0.80
N PRO A 117 -10.88 4.71 1.33
CA PRO A 117 -12.04 3.93 1.66
C PRO A 117 -12.71 4.61 2.84
N ALA A 118 -14.02 4.70 2.80
CA ALA A 118 -14.81 5.03 3.97
C ALA A 118 -14.36 4.13 5.15
N PRO A 119 -14.34 4.66 6.40
CA PRO A 119 -14.09 3.84 7.57
C PRO A 119 -14.98 2.61 7.48
N ALA A 120 -14.42 1.42 7.70
CA ALA A 120 -15.20 0.22 7.76
C ALA A 120 -16.16 0.34 8.96
N GLU A 121 -17.38 0.77 8.71
CA GLU A 121 -18.47 0.53 9.62
C GLU A 121 -18.73 -0.98 9.60
N ASN A 122 -18.57 -1.62 10.74
CA ASN A 122 -19.07 -2.96 10.99
C ASN A 122 -20.59 -2.92 10.85
N GLY A 123 -21.08 -3.23 9.68
CA GLY A 123 -22.52 -3.26 9.36
C GLY A 123 -22.70 -3.87 7.98
N ASN A 124 -23.07 -5.12 8.00
CA ASN A 124 -23.70 -5.90 6.96
C ASN A 124 -24.40 -5.03 5.91
N THR A 125 -23.74 -4.67 4.82
CA THR A 125 -24.37 -4.09 3.64
C THR A 125 -24.05 -4.92 2.42
N LYS A 126 -25.10 -5.61 1.99
CA LYS A 126 -25.33 -6.25 0.72
C LYS A 126 -24.77 -5.40 -0.44
N PRO A 127 -24.10 -5.99 -1.44
CA PRO A 127 -23.65 -5.23 -2.60
C PRO A 127 -24.87 -4.65 -3.30
N ALA A 128 -24.91 -3.34 -3.44
CA ALA A 128 -25.85 -2.69 -4.32
C ALA A 128 -25.41 -2.97 -5.75
N GLU A 129 -26.22 -3.68 -6.50
CA GLU A 129 -26.15 -3.76 -7.96
C GLU A 129 -26.24 -2.34 -8.51
N SER A 130 -25.15 -1.85 -9.08
CA SER A 130 -25.20 -0.68 -9.95
C SER A 130 -25.77 -1.13 -11.28
N SER A 131 -27.05 -0.88 -11.47
CA SER A 131 -27.66 -0.91 -12.79
C SER A 131 -26.94 0.10 -13.69
N ALA A 132 -26.24 -0.41 -14.68
CA ALA A 132 -25.77 0.36 -15.80
C ALA A 132 -27.00 0.87 -16.58
N GLU A 133 -27.39 2.12 -16.38
CA GLU A 133 -28.23 2.81 -17.34
C GLU A 133 -27.38 3.26 -18.52
N ASP A 134 -27.57 2.52 -19.57
CA ASP A 134 -27.26 2.79 -20.95
C ASP A 134 -27.81 4.16 -21.36
N ARG A 135 -26.96 5.19 -21.40
CA ARG A 135 -27.29 6.44 -22.12
C ARG A 135 -26.52 6.45 -23.43
N ASN A 136 -26.96 5.59 -24.32
CA ASN A 136 -26.71 5.71 -25.75
C ASN A 136 -27.68 6.76 -26.30
N THR A 137 -27.33 8.03 -26.20
CA THR A 137 -27.96 9.09 -26.94
C THR A 137 -27.06 9.43 -28.10
N ALA A 138 -27.31 8.78 -29.23
CA ALA A 138 -26.77 9.19 -30.51
C ALA A 138 -27.24 10.61 -30.84
N PRO A 139 -26.36 11.52 -31.27
CA PRO A 139 -26.83 12.80 -31.79
C PRO A 139 -27.59 12.59 -33.10
N ALA A 140 -28.77 13.19 -33.16
CA ALA A 140 -29.61 13.21 -34.34
C ALA A 140 -28.85 13.78 -35.54
N PRO A 141 -29.10 13.26 -36.77
CA PRO A 141 -28.49 13.83 -37.97
C PRO A 141 -29.03 15.23 -38.20
N MET A 142 -28.13 16.18 -38.38
CA MET A 142 -28.48 17.51 -38.88
C MET A 142 -29.03 17.38 -40.28
N GLU A 143 -30.29 17.71 -40.46
CA GLU A 143 -30.86 17.98 -41.77
C GLU A 143 -30.17 19.20 -42.36
N VAL A 144 -29.50 18.99 -43.45
CA VAL A 144 -29.00 20.05 -44.32
C VAL A 144 -30.18 20.54 -45.14
N PRO A 145 -30.56 21.81 -45.07
CA PRO A 145 -31.62 22.31 -45.94
C PRO A 145 -31.13 22.34 -47.39
N PRO A 146 -31.96 21.90 -48.35
CA PRO A 146 -31.64 22.06 -49.74
C PRO A 146 -32.00 23.50 -50.11
N ASP A 147 -31.02 24.34 -50.32
CA ASP A 147 -31.08 25.38 -51.31
C ASP A 147 -29.98 26.43 -51.10
N GLY A 148 -29.36 26.72 -52.21
CA GLY A 148 -28.76 28.01 -52.45
C GLY A 148 -27.27 28.11 -52.10
N LEU A 149 -26.47 27.53 -52.99
CA LEU A 149 -25.16 28.10 -53.27
C LEU A 149 -25.34 29.36 -54.12
N PRO A 150 -24.93 30.50 -53.61
CA PRO A 150 -24.36 31.52 -54.45
C PRO A 150 -22.85 31.51 -54.24
N PHE A 151 -22.18 31.05 -55.19
CA PHE A 151 -20.79 31.28 -55.50
C PHE A 151 -19.81 31.41 -54.32
#